data_c6bd9072501bd5c5a7f2229480dee7cd
#
_entry.id   c6bd9072501bd5c5a7f2229480dee7cd
#
_cell.length_a   1.000
_cell.length_b   1.000
_cell.length_c   1.000
_cell.angle_alpha   90.00
_cell.angle_beta   90.00
_cell.angle_gamma   90.00
#
_symmetry.space_group_name_H-M   'P 1'
#
loop_
_entity.id
_entity.type
_entity.pdbx_description
1 polymer ?
#
loop_
_entity_poly.entity_id
_entity_poly.type
_entity_poly.pdbx_seq_one_letter_code
_entity_poly.pdbx_strand_id
1 'polypeptide(L)'
;MYLDVQDSWTSVTGIVDWVGDNALANGMLEAAGPGHFNDPDMLIIGNFGLSYEQSKAQMALWCIMAAPLLMGNDLRNLAPELKAILTAAEVVAVDQDPLGKQGQRVAQSKGFCDAHDIWTKPLAGGDLAVVLWNRGVCGTPRRLTVQWTDLKLDPAQPMRVRDLFLRKDLGTHTTNFTSFVNVDGVVMLRLVKSVATDSGADNP
;
A
#
# COMPACT_ATOMS: atom_id res chain seq x y z
N MET A 1 -9.52 -8.96 17.43
CA MET A 1 -10.13 -7.79 16.78
C MET A 1 -9.73 -6.58 17.62
N TYR A 2 -9.19 -5.53 17.02
CA TYR A 2 -8.93 -4.28 17.74
C TYR A 2 -10.32 -3.68 18.07
N LEU A 3 -10.76 -2.61 17.58
CA LEU A 3 -12.12 -2.05 17.78
C LEU A 3 -12.85 -2.05 16.43
N ASP A 4 -14.17 -2.03 16.45
CA ASP A 4 -14.97 -1.86 15.24
C ASP A 4 -14.62 -0.53 14.55
N VAL A 5 -14.55 -0.55 13.20
CA VAL A 5 -14.28 0.65 12.43
C VAL A 5 -15.44 1.65 12.59
N GLN A 6 -15.08 2.90 12.87
CA GLN A 6 -16.03 4.02 12.91
C GLN A 6 -15.87 4.83 11.62
N ASP A 7 -16.91 5.56 11.21
CA ASP A 7 -16.84 6.46 10.06
C ASP A 7 -15.98 7.70 10.37
N SER A 8 -14.66 7.48 10.52
CA SER A 8 -13.69 8.53 10.79
C SER A 8 -12.27 8.11 10.41
N TRP A 9 -11.47 9.07 9.98
CA TRP A 9 -10.06 8.84 9.67
C TRP A 9 -9.25 8.35 10.88
N THR A 10 -9.54 8.88 12.06
CA THR A 10 -8.87 8.46 13.31
C THR A 10 -9.10 6.98 13.61
N SER A 11 -10.30 6.45 13.35
CA SER A 11 -10.58 5.03 13.52
C SER A 11 -9.76 4.19 12.54
N VAL A 12 -9.75 4.56 11.25
CA VAL A 12 -8.96 3.86 10.22
C VAL A 12 -7.47 3.85 10.58
N THR A 13 -6.90 5.01 10.94
CA THR A 13 -5.47 5.11 11.30
C THR A 13 -5.15 4.33 12.56
N GLY A 14 -6.04 4.31 13.55
CA GLY A 14 -5.88 3.54 14.78
C GLY A 14 -5.80 2.02 14.52
N ILE A 15 -6.64 1.51 13.62
CA ILE A 15 -6.60 0.10 13.20
C ILE A 15 -5.27 -0.21 12.49
N VAL A 16 -4.86 0.64 11.55
CA VAL A 16 -3.60 0.45 10.81
C VAL A 16 -2.39 0.51 11.73
N ASP A 17 -2.38 1.43 12.70
CA ASP A 17 -1.31 1.52 13.71
C ASP A 17 -1.24 0.25 14.54
N TRP A 18 -2.39 -0.24 15.02
CA TRP A 18 -2.42 -1.47 15.80
C TRP A 18 -1.89 -2.67 14.99
N VAL A 19 -2.32 -2.82 13.74
CA VAL A 19 -1.81 -3.89 12.85
C VAL A 19 -0.31 -3.71 12.63
N GLY A 20 0.14 -2.51 12.29
CA GLY A 20 1.56 -2.23 12.02
C GLY A 20 2.48 -2.47 13.22
N ASP A 21 2.00 -2.18 14.43
CA ASP A 21 2.77 -2.37 15.67
C ASP A 21 2.75 -3.82 16.16
N ASN A 22 1.72 -4.60 15.82
CA ASN A 22 1.49 -5.93 16.40
C ASN A 22 1.68 -7.10 15.42
N ALA A 23 1.73 -6.84 14.11
CA ALA A 23 1.74 -7.89 13.10
C ALA A 23 2.88 -8.90 13.26
N LEU A 24 4.08 -8.43 13.58
CA LEU A 24 5.25 -9.30 13.84
C LEU A 24 5.20 -9.91 15.25
N ALA A 25 4.90 -9.09 16.26
CA ALA A 25 4.99 -9.49 17.67
C ALA A 25 3.96 -10.56 18.04
N ASN A 26 2.79 -10.56 17.40
CA ASN A 26 1.66 -11.42 17.75
C ASN A 26 1.43 -12.57 16.75
N GLY A 27 2.38 -12.83 15.85
CA GLY A 27 2.28 -13.92 14.87
C GLY A 27 1.19 -13.70 13.80
N MET A 28 0.70 -12.47 13.60
CA MET A 28 -0.36 -12.17 12.63
C MET A 28 0.11 -12.42 11.19
N LEU A 29 1.38 -12.15 10.90
CA LEU A 29 1.94 -12.36 9.55
C LEU A 29 2.00 -13.84 9.19
N GLU A 30 2.36 -14.69 10.15
CA GLU A 30 2.45 -16.14 9.98
C GLU A 30 1.06 -16.78 9.93
N ALA A 31 0.09 -16.21 10.67
CA ALA A 31 -1.28 -16.70 10.71
C ALA A 31 -2.05 -16.39 9.42
N ALA A 32 -1.67 -15.34 8.67
CA ALA A 32 -2.32 -14.97 7.43
C ALA A 32 -1.85 -15.84 6.26
N GLY A 33 -2.80 -16.33 5.46
CA GLY A 33 -2.51 -17.13 4.28
C GLY A 33 -3.78 -17.53 3.53
N PRO A 34 -3.67 -18.32 2.44
CA PRO A 34 -4.85 -18.75 1.71
C PRO A 34 -5.87 -19.45 2.60
N GLY A 35 -7.10 -18.94 2.61
CA GLY A 35 -8.20 -19.46 3.42
C GLY A 35 -8.32 -18.89 4.84
N HIS A 36 -7.37 -18.09 5.30
CA HIS A 36 -7.40 -17.43 6.62
C HIS A 36 -6.68 -16.09 6.57
N PHE A 37 -7.39 -15.01 6.85
CA PHE A 37 -6.91 -13.65 6.73
C PHE A 37 -7.15 -12.87 8.03
N ASN A 38 -6.27 -11.94 8.36
CA ASN A 38 -6.52 -10.98 9.42
C ASN A 38 -7.50 -9.93 8.92
N ASP A 39 -8.47 -9.59 9.77
CA ASP A 39 -9.57 -8.72 9.41
C ASP A 39 -9.45 -7.37 10.14
N PRO A 40 -9.12 -6.27 9.42
CA PRO A 40 -9.11 -4.92 9.96
C PRO A 40 -10.49 -4.24 9.93
N ASP A 41 -11.57 -5.02 9.71
CA ASP A 41 -12.93 -4.55 9.56
C ASP A 41 -13.22 -3.89 8.19
N MET A 42 -14.42 -3.37 8.00
CA MET A 42 -14.98 -2.98 6.71
C MET A 42 -14.34 -1.73 6.09
N LEU A 43 -14.47 -1.63 4.76
CA LEU A 43 -14.20 -0.40 4.02
C LEU A 43 -15.34 0.60 4.24
N ILE A 44 -14.98 1.84 4.60
CA ILE A 44 -15.93 2.95 4.82
C ILE A 44 -15.87 4.02 3.71
N ILE A 45 -15.22 3.68 2.58
CA ILE A 45 -15.05 4.56 1.42
C ILE A 45 -16.43 4.91 0.82
N GLY A 46 -16.74 6.20 0.76
CA GLY A 46 -18.04 6.68 0.28
C GLY A 46 -19.00 7.11 1.38
N ASN A 47 -18.68 6.84 2.64
CA ASN A 47 -19.31 7.48 3.79
C ASN A 47 -18.74 8.92 3.97
N PHE A 48 -19.16 9.62 5.04
CA PHE A 48 -18.81 11.03 5.23
C PHE A 48 -17.46 11.25 5.93
N GLY A 49 -16.89 10.22 6.59
CA GLY A 49 -15.74 10.34 7.48
C GLY A 49 -14.39 10.38 6.80
N LEU A 50 -14.30 10.13 5.48
CA LEU A 50 -13.05 10.10 4.73
C LEU A 50 -13.02 11.09 3.57
N SER A 51 -11.92 11.83 3.44
CA SER A 51 -11.59 12.56 2.22
C SER A 51 -11.24 11.58 1.07
N TYR A 52 -11.09 12.12 -0.15
CA TYR A 52 -10.66 11.33 -1.31
C TYR A 52 -9.28 10.65 -1.07
N GLU A 53 -8.29 11.40 -0.56
CA GLU A 53 -6.95 10.85 -0.29
C GLU A 53 -6.98 9.81 0.83
N GLN A 54 -7.76 10.03 1.89
CA GLN A 54 -7.97 9.08 2.97
C GLN A 54 -8.68 7.80 2.48
N SER A 55 -9.62 7.93 1.56
CA SER A 55 -10.28 6.80 0.89
C SER A 55 -9.29 5.96 0.08
N LYS A 56 -8.41 6.61 -0.70
CA LYS A 56 -7.32 5.91 -1.39
C LYS A 56 -6.38 5.21 -0.41
N ALA A 57 -6.07 5.87 0.70
CA ALA A 57 -5.20 5.30 1.73
C ALA A 57 -5.83 4.08 2.38
N GLN A 58 -7.11 4.12 2.76
CA GLN A 58 -7.79 2.94 3.29
C GLN A 58 -7.75 1.78 2.30
N MET A 59 -8.10 2.01 1.03
CA MET A 59 -8.08 0.95 0.01
C MET A 59 -6.70 0.33 -0.15
N ALA A 60 -5.65 1.14 -0.28
CA ALA A 60 -4.27 0.66 -0.44
C ALA A 60 -3.79 -0.15 0.77
N LEU A 61 -4.12 0.33 1.99
CA LEU A 61 -3.71 -0.31 3.25
C LEU A 61 -4.45 -1.63 3.47
N TRP A 62 -5.75 -1.70 3.19
CA TRP A 62 -6.50 -2.97 3.22
C TRP A 62 -5.94 -3.97 2.21
N CYS A 63 -5.69 -3.54 0.98
CA CYS A 63 -5.13 -4.42 -0.05
C CYS A 63 -3.70 -4.90 0.26
N ILE A 64 -2.84 -4.04 0.84
CA ILE A 64 -1.51 -4.51 1.22
C ILE A 64 -1.54 -5.46 2.41
N MET A 65 -2.52 -5.31 3.31
CA MET A 65 -2.73 -6.22 4.43
C MET A 65 -3.39 -7.55 4.03
N ALA A 66 -3.82 -7.73 2.77
CA ALA A 66 -4.62 -8.86 2.31
C ALA A 66 -5.91 -9.03 3.14
N ALA A 67 -6.57 -7.94 3.42
CA ALA A 67 -7.76 -7.89 4.26
C ALA A 67 -9.02 -8.29 3.50
N PRO A 68 -10.03 -8.89 4.14
CA PRO A 68 -11.35 -9.02 3.52
C PRO A 68 -11.88 -7.64 3.09
N LEU A 69 -12.18 -7.46 1.80
CA LEU A 69 -12.66 -6.18 1.26
C LEU A 69 -14.20 -6.08 1.40
N LEU A 70 -14.68 -6.03 2.64
CA LEU A 70 -16.10 -5.95 2.95
C LEU A 70 -16.57 -4.50 2.88
N MET A 71 -17.68 -4.26 2.16
CA MET A 71 -18.24 -2.91 1.96
C MET A 71 -19.11 -2.50 3.14
N GLY A 72 -18.67 -1.48 3.91
CA GLY A 72 -19.42 -0.87 5.02
C GLY A 72 -20.05 0.48 4.63
N ASN A 73 -20.28 0.72 3.35
CA ASN A 73 -20.77 1.97 2.78
C ASN A 73 -22.07 1.78 1.98
N ASP A 74 -22.77 2.88 1.69
CA ASP A 74 -23.96 2.86 0.84
C ASP A 74 -23.56 2.85 -0.65
N LEU A 75 -23.68 1.70 -1.31
CA LEU A 75 -23.34 1.52 -2.72
C LEU A 75 -24.37 2.11 -3.70
N ARG A 76 -25.56 2.53 -3.25
CA ARG A 76 -26.63 3.04 -4.10
C ARG A 76 -26.33 4.43 -4.64
N ASN A 77 -25.55 5.22 -3.91
CA ASN A 77 -25.26 6.61 -4.23
C ASN A 77 -23.75 6.93 -4.04
N LEU A 78 -22.91 6.13 -4.66
CA LEU A 78 -21.46 6.28 -4.57
C LEU A 78 -20.94 7.22 -5.67
N ALA A 79 -20.17 8.24 -5.30
CA ALA A 79 -19.53 9.15 -6.23
C ALA A 79 -18.59 8.40 -7.19
N PRO A 80 -18.55 8.77 -8.50
CA PRO A 80 -17.74 8.03 -9.50
C PRO A 80 -16.27 7.91 -9.15
N GLU A 81 -15.67 8.93 -8.56
CA GLU A 81 -14.26 8.94 -8.14
C GLU A 81 -14.00 7.95 -6.99
N LEU A 82 -14.92 7.79 -6.06
CA LEU A 82 -14.83 6.82 -4.96
C LEU A 82 -15.08 5.39 -5.46
N LYS A 83 -16.01 5.23 -6.40
CA LYS A 83 -16.19 3.97 -7.11
C LYS A 83 -14.92 3.55 -7.83
N ALA A 84 -14.22 4.49 -8.47
CA ALA A 84 -12.94 4.21 -9.15
C ALA A 84 -11.86 3.69 -8.19
N ILE A 85 -11.83 4.18 -6.94
CA ILE A 85 -10.95 3.65 -5.90
C ILE A 85 -11.32 2.20 -5.56
N LEU A 86 -12.59 1.92 -5.26
CA LEU A 86 -13.08 0.59 -4.88
C LEU A 86 -12.92 -0.45 -5.99
N THR A 87 -12.92 -0.02 -7.25
CA THR A 87 -12.78 -0.88 -8.42
C THR A 87 -11.42 -0.77 -9.11
N ALA A 88 -10.40 -0.25 -8.43
CA ALA A 88 -9.03 -0.13 -8.95
C ALA A 88 -8.41 -1.52 -9.13
N ALA A 89 -8.55 -2.10 -10.33
CA ALA A 89 -8.25 -3.51 -10.60
C ALA A 89 -6.81 -3.90 -10.22
N GLU A 90 -5.81 -3.04 -10.47
CA GLU A 90 -4.41 -3.35 -10.13
C GLU A 90 -4.14 -3.29 -8.61
N VAL A 91 -4.88 -2.45 -7.89
CA VAL A 91 -4.83 -2.37 -6.42
C VAL A 91 -5.51 -3.61 -5.81
N VAL A 92 -6.70 -3.96 -6.30
CA VAL A 92 -7.43 -5.18 -5.91
C VAL A 92 -6.61 -6.44 -6.21
N ALA A 93 -5.86 -6.47 -7.33
CA ALA A 93 -4.99 -7.60 -7.65
C ALA A 93 -3.86 -7.83 -6.64
N VAL A 94 -3.42 -6.79 -5.92
CA VAL A 94 -2.48 -6.96 -4.80
C VAL A 94 -3.13 -7.64 -3.62
N ASP A 95 -4.39 -7.31 -3.32
CA ASP A 95 -5.16 -7.97 -2.28
C ASP A 95 -5.37 -9.45 -2.60
N GLN A 96 -5.80 -9.74 -3.82
CA GLN A 96 -6.17 -11.05 -4.34
C GLN A 96 -4.96 -11.89 -4.80
N ASP A 97 -3.74 -11.50 -4.45
CA ASP A 97 -2.54 -12.24 -4.83
C ASP A 97 -2.56 -13.66 -4.26
N PRO A 98 -2.29 -14.71 -5.07
CA PRO A 98 -2.46 -16.11 -4.68
C PRO A 98 -1.54 -16.56 -3.53
N LEU A 99 -0.48 -15.82 -3.20
CA LEU A 99 0.30 -16.12 -1.99
C LEU A 99 -0.51 -15.91 -0.71
N GLY A 100 -1.58 -15.09 -0.74
CA GLY A 100 -2.40 -14.75 0.43
C GLY A 100 -1.60 -14.13 1.59
N LYS A 101 -0.39 -13.63 1.34
CA LYS A 101 0.47 -13.09 2.39
C LYS A 101 0.04 -11.69 2.80
N GLN A 102 -0.03 -11.47 4.11
CA GLN A 102 -0.22 -10.13 4.65
C GLN A 102 1.06 -9.30 4.45
N GLY A 103 0.88 -8.02 4.07
CA GLY A 103 1.96 -7.05 4.07
C GLY A 103 2.31 -6.56 5.46
N GLN A 104 3.47 -5.93 5.58
CA GLN A 104 4.00 -5.41 6.84
C GLN A 104 4.52 -3.99 6.67
N ARG A 105 4.49 -3.22 7.75
CA ARG A 105 5.17 -1.93 7.85
C ARG A 105 6.67 -2.16 8.01
N VAL A 106 7.47 -1.60 7.10
CA VAL A 106 8.94 -1.78 7.08
C VAL A 106 9.70 -0.54 7.47
N ALA A 107 9.08 0.64 7.36
CA ALA A 107 9.64 1.89 7.86
C ALA A 107 8.53 2.81 8.37
N GLN A 108 8.86 3.62 9.37
CA GLN A 108 7.96 4.61 9.96
C GLN A 108 8.76 5.83 10.44
N SER A 109 8.24 7.02 10.18
CA SER A 109 8.59 8.26 10.88
C SER A 109 7.39 8.77 11.68
N LYS A 110 7.62 9.18 12.93
CA LYS A 110 6.59 9.72 13.83
C LYS A 110 6.71 11.24 14.04
N GLY A 111 7.46 11.93 13.17
CA GLY A 111 7.59 13.37 13.21
C GLY A 111 6.28 14.10 12.89
N PHE A 112 6.15 15.35 13.34
CA PHE A 112 4.91 16.12 13.18
C PHE A 112 4.56 16.39 11.71
N CYS A 113 5.50 16.96 10.95
CA CYS A 113 5.30 17.23 9.53
C CYS A 113 5.77 16.08 8.62
N ASP A 114 6.69 15.26 9.09
CA ASP A 114 7.35 14.22 8.30
C ASP A 114 6.91 12.80 8.68
N ALA A 115 5.82 12.67 9.44
CA ALA A 115 5.23 11.39 9.73
C ALA A 115 4.87 10.65 8.43
N HIS A 116 5.34 9.42 8.30
CA HIS A 116 5.04 8.56 7.17
C HIS A 116 5.27 7.09 7.51
N ASP A 117 4.59 6.23 6.78
CA ASP A 117 4.82 4.79 6.83
C ASP A 117 5.16 4.27 5.44
N ILE A 118 5.99 3.23 5.40
CA ILE A 118 6.26 2.41 4.21
C ILE A 118 5.84 0.99 4.52
N TRP A 119 4.96 0.45 3.69
CA TRP A 119 4.49 -0.93 3.77
C TRP A 119 4.94 -1.72 2.57
N THR A 120 5.16 -3.01 2.74
CA THR A 120 5.49 -3.93 1.64
C THR A 120 4.78 -5.27 1.80
N LYS A 121 4.47 -5.90 0.67
CA LYS A 121 3.86 -7.23 0.57
C LYS A 121 4.53 -8.01 -0.55
N PRO A 122 4.99 -9.25 -0.29
CA PRO A 122 5.45 -10.13 -1.36
C PRO A 122 4.27 -10.57 -2.22
N LEU A 123 4.48 -10.61 -3.53
CA LEU A 123 3.51 -11.08 -4.52
C LEU A 123 4.02 -12.34 -5.22
N ALA A 124 3.09 -13.10 -5.78
CA ALA A 124 3.42 -14.24 -6.62
C ALA A 124 4.34 -13.83 -7.78
N GLY A 125 5.27 -14.72 -8.16
CA GLY A 125 6.25 -14.41 -9.19
C GLY A 125 7.48 -13.65 -8.70
N GLY A 126 7.55 -13.29 -7.40
CA GLY A 126 8.70 -12.60 -6.80
C GLY A 126 8.65 -11.08 -6.90
N ASP A 127 7.52 -10.52 -7.32
CA ASP A 127 7.25 -9.09 -7.29
C ASP A 127 6.97 -8.62 -5.86
N LEU A 128 7.01 -7.29 -5.65
CA LEU A 128 6.62 -6.66 -4.39
C LEU A 128 5.56 -5.60 -4.64
N ALA A 129 4.56 -5.53 -3.77
CA ALA A 129 3.76 -4.33 -3.60
C ALA A 129 4.36 -3.44 -2.51
N VAL A 130 4.28 -2.13 -2.70
CA VAL A 130 4.76 -1.13 -1.74
C VAL A 130 3.72 -0.03 -1.62
N VAL A 131 3.45 0.41 -0.39
CA VAL A 131 2.65 1.61 -0.11
C VAL A 131 3.52 2.64 0.57
N LEU A 132 3.59 3.84 0.00
CA LEU A 132 4.14 5.04 0.60
C LEU A 132 2.96 5.85 1.15
N TRP A 133 2.87 6.04 2.44
CA TRP A 133 1.77 6.75 3.10
C TRP A 133 2.26 8.00 3.82
N ASN A 134 1.76 9.18 3.42
CA ASN A 134 2.04 10.45 4.08
C ASN A 134 1.07 10.67 5.23
N ARG A 135 1.57 10.69 6.44
CA ARG A 135 0.83 10.91 7.70
C ARG A 135 1.10 12.27 8.34
N GLY A 136 1.92 13.11 7.68
CA GLY A 136 2.27 14.42 8.20
C GLY A 136 1.07 15.36 8.23
N VAL A 137 0.92 16.10 9.33
CA VAL A 137 -0.23 16.99 9.58
C VAL A 137 -0.01 18.44 9.11
N CYS A 138 1.07 18.72 8.40
CA CYS A 138 1.41 20.10 7.98
C CYS A 138 0.73 20.56 6.69
N GLY A 139 -0.26 19.82 6.18
CA GLY A 139 -1.11 20.26 5.07
C GLY A 139 -0.44 20.27 3.68
N THR A 140 0.76 19.74 3.51
CA THR A 140 1.51 19.77 2.24
C THR A 140 1.85 18.39 1.71
N PRO A 141 1.84 18.19 0.37
CA PRO A 141 2.41 16.99 -0.23
C PRO A 141 3.89 16.83 0.14
N ARG A 142 4.34 15.59 0.31
CA ARG A 142 5.71 15.30 0.69
C ARG A 142 6.38 14.33 -0.28
N ARG A 143 7.70 14.49 -0.40
CA ARG A 143 8.53 13.49 -1.07
C ARG A 143 8.80 12.35 -0.09
N LEU A 144 8.32 11.16 -0.40
CA LEU A 144 8.62 9.94 0.33
C LEU A 144 9.50 9.04 -0.52
N THR A 145 10.50 8.45 0.11
CA THR A 145 11.47 7.58 -0.55
C THR A 145 11.44 6.21 0.11
N VAL A 146 11.29 5.16 -0.70
CA VAL A 146 11.53 3.79 -0.27
C VAL A 146 12.93 3.37 -0.74
N GLN A 147 13.76 2.90 0.18
CA GLN A 147 15.06 2.33 -0.14
C GLN A 147 14.90 0.84 -0.43
N TRP A 148 15.69 0.30 -1.37
CA TRP A 148 15.66 -1.14 -1.62
C TRP A 148 16.12 -1.95 -0.41
N THR A 149 16.97 -1.37 0.42
CA THR A 149 17.39 -1.96 1.70
C THR A 149 16.26 -2.14 2.70
N ASP A 150 15.28 -1.21 2.74
CA ASP A 150 14.08 -1.34 3.58
C ASP A 150 13.23 -2.54 3.17
N LEU A 151 13.25 -2.88 1.88
CA LEU A 151 12.56 -4.01 1.27
C LEU A 151 13.39 -5.31 1.29
N LYS A 152 14.60 -5.30 1.87
CA LYS A 152 15.57 -6.41 1.84
C LYS A 152 15.97 -6.82 0.41
N LEU A 153 15.96 -5.87 -0.51
CA LEU A 153 16.47 -6.03 -1.87
C LEU A 153 17.92 -5.60 -1.96
N ASP A 154 18.65 -6.18 -2.93
CA ASP A 154 19.96 -5.69 -3.32
C ASP A 154 19.84 -4.26 -3.87
N PRO A 155 20.56 -3.25 -3.33
CA PRO A 155 20.55 -1.90 -3.85
C PRO A 155 20.89 -1.79 -5.34
N ALA A 156 21.72 -2.67 -5.85
CA ALA A 156 22.09 -2.70 -7.27
C ALA A 156 21.03 -3.34 -8.17
N GLN A 157 20.03 -4.05 -7.59
CA GLN A 157 18.99 -4.70 -8.37
C GLN A 157 18.10 -3.67 -9.07
N PRO A 158 18.03 -3.66 -10.41
CA PRO A 158 17.09 -2.80 -11.11
C PRO A 158 15.65 -3.31 -10.90
N MET A 159 14.77 -2.39 -10.49
CA MET A 159 13.35 -2.68 -10.32
C MET A 159 12.53 -1.79 -11.24
N ARG A 160 11.67 -2.38 -12.05
CA ARG A 160 10.64 -1.63 -12.79
C ARG A 160 9.53 -1.27 -11.79
N VAL A 161 9.17 0.01 -11.77
CA VAL A 161 8.20 0.59 -10.85
C VAL A 161 6.92 0.94 -11.60
N ARG A 162 5.76 0.51 -11.09
CA ARG A 162 4.44 0.85 -11.63
C ARG A 162 3.55 1.41 -10.54
N ASP A 163 2.92 2.56 -10.79
CA ASP A 163 1.86 3.12 -9.94
C ASP A 163 0.54 2.43 -10.28
N LEU A 164 -0.09 1.82 -9.27
CA LEU A 164 -1.26 0.97 -9.44
C LEU A 164 -2.57 1.75 -9.54
N PHE A 165 -2.68 2.91 -8.87
CA PHE A 165 -3.85 3.79 -9.02
C PHE A 165 -3.82 4.54 -10.34
N LEU A 166 -2.65 5.07 -10.71
CA LEU A 166 -2.47 5.78 -11.99
C LEU A 166 -2.38 4.81 -13.19
N ARG A 167 -2.14 3.51 -12.95
CA ARG A 167 -1.89 2.49 -13.97
C ARG A 167 -0.75 2.89 -14.91
N LYS A 168 0.29 3.48 -14.34
CA LYS A 168 1.39 4.08 -15.10
C LYS A 168 2.72 3.46 -14.70
N ASP A 169 3.51 3.08 -15.72
CA ASP A 169 4.90 2.70 -15.51
C ASP A 169 5.74 3.96 -15.24
N LEU A 170 6.55 3.89 -14.19
CA LEU A 170 7.38 5.00 -13.70
C LEU A 170 8.86 4.80 -14.01
N GLY A 171 9.19 3.79 -14.84
CA GLY A 171 10.55 3.47 -15.24
C GLY A 171 11.23 2.43 -14.37
N THR A 172 12.52 2.22 -14.63
CA THR A 172 13.38 1.30 -13.89
C THR A 172 14.33 2.09 -12.99
N HIS A 173 14.40 1.68 -11.74
CA HIS A 173 15.19 2.37 -10.70
C HIS A 173 16.10 1.38 -9.99
N THR A 174 17.23 1.85 -9.51
CA THR A 174 18.15 1.16 -8.62
C THR A 174 18.23 1.91 -7.29
N THR A 175 18.59 1.24 -6.22
CA THR A 175 18.81 1.80 -4.89
C THR A 175 17.54 2.25 -4.18
N ASN A 176 16.70 3.07 -4.83
CA ASN A 176 15.49 3.63 -4.23
C ASN A 176 14.48 4.11 -5.28
N PHE A 177 13.28 4.45 -4.79
CA PHE A 177 12.29 5.19 -5.56
C PHE A 177 11.67 6.29 -4.68
N THR A 178 11.46 7.47 -5.28
CA THR A 178 10.87 8.63 -4.60
C THR A 178 9.63 9.11 -5.33
N SER A 179 8.57 9.38 -4.60
CA SER A 179 7.35 10.00 -5.12
C SER A 179 6.85 11.14 -4.24
N PHE A 180 6.07 12.06 -4.82
CA PHE A 180 5.26 12.99 -4.05
C PHE A 180 3.98 12.29 -3.61
N VAL A 181 3.64 12.44 -2.32
CA VAL A 181 2.44 11.85 -1.72
C VAL A 181 1.65 12.97 -1.04
N ASN A 182 0.38 13.10 -1.40
CA ASN A 182 -0.53 14.09 -0.80
C ASN A 182 -0.72 13.84 0.70
N VAL A 183 -1.19 14.85 1.42
CA VAL A 183 -1.53 14.73 2.86
C VAL A 183 -2.58 13.63 3.05
N ASP A 184 -2.39 12.78 4.05
CA ASP A 184 -3.19 11.59 4.33
C ASP A 184 -3.26 10.58 3.17
N GLY A 185 -2.65 10.91 2.03
CA GLY A 185 -2.69 10.11 0.81
C GLY A 185 -1.62 9.04 0.73
N VAL A 186 -1.74 8.23 -0.31
CA VAL A 186 -0.81 7.13 -0.61
C VAL A 186 -0.38 7.15 -2.08
N VAL A 187 0.79 6.55 -2.32
CA VAL A 187 1.18 6.00 -3.61
C VAL A 187 1.37 4.50 -3.43
N MET A 188 0.66 3.71 -4.23
CA MET A 188 0.78 2.26 -4.21
C MET A 188 1.47 1.77 -5.47
N LEU A 189 2.55 1.03 -5.27
CA LEU A 189 3.49 0.62 -6.30
C LEU A 189 3.55 -0.90 -6.42
N ARG A 190 3.81 -1.38 -7.64
CA ARG A 190 4.32 -2.73 -7.89
C ARG A 190 5.75 -2.62 -8.38
N LEU A 191 6.65 -3.36 -7.73
CA LEU A 191 8.05 -3.48 -8.08
C LEU A 191 8.29 -4.85 -8.71
N VAL A 192 8.80 -4.84 -9.94
CA VAL A 192 9.12 -6.05 -10.72
C VAL A 192 10.62 -6.06 -10.98
N LYS A 193 11.30 -7.18 -10.71
CA LYS A 193 12.70 -7.32 -11.04
C LYS A 193 12.89 -7.14 -12.54
N SER A 194 13.73 -6.18 -12.92
CA SER A 194 14.17 -6.04 -14.30
C SER A 194 15.35 -6.98 -14.53
N VAL A 195 15.25 -7.83 -15.52
CA VAL A 195 16.44 -8.54 -16.02
C VAL A 195 17.27 -7.48 -16.73
N ALA A 196 18.55 -7.34 -16.38
CA ALA A 196 19.46 -6.57 -17.19
C ALA A 196 19.41 -7.15 -18.62
N THR A 197 18.79 -6.42 -19.55
CA THR A 197 18.98 -6.77 -20.96
C THR A 197 20.44 -6.50 -21.24
N ASP A 198 21.19 -7.59 -21.40
CA ASP A 198 22.52 -7.55 -21.98
C ASP A 198 22.34 -6.83 -23.32
N SER A 199 22.74 -5.57 -23.39
CA SER A 199 22.86 -4.85 -24.65
C SER A 199 24.06 -5.48 -25.37
N GLY A 200 23.80 -6.70 -25.87
CA GLY A 200 24.74 -7.47 -26.68
C GLY A 200 25.13 -6.61 -27.88
N ALA A 201 26.38 -6.38 -27.94
CA ALA A 201 27.10 -5.80 -29.02
C ALA A 201 26.56 -6.24 -30.38
N ASP A 202 25.89 -5.32 -31.06
CA ASP A 202 25.99 -5.30 -32.51
C ASP A 202 27.39 -4.84 -32.84
N ASN A 203 28.21 -5.74 -33.23
CA ASN A 203 29.47 -5.50 -33.85
C ASN A 203 29.36 -5.79 -35.35
N PRO A 204 29.91 -4.96 -36.20
CA PRO A 204 29.59 -4.71 -37.61
C PRO A 204 29.83 -5.86 -38.57
#